data_511047200bc659149bd39670e5041a32
#
_entry.id   511047200bc659149bd39670e5041a32
#
_cell.length_a   1.000
_cell.length_b   1.000
_cell.length_c   1.000
_cell.angle_alpha   90.00
_cell.angle_beta   90.00
_cell.angle_gamma   90.00
#
_symmetry.space_group_name_H-M   'P 1'
#
loop_
_entity.id
_entity.type
_entity.pdbx_description
1 polymer ?
#
loop_
_entity_poly.entity_id
_entity_poly.type
_entity_poly.pdbx_seq_one_letter_code
_entity_poly.pdbx_strand_id
1 'polypeptide(L)'
;SSQSISFILIIMSSNNITFILHKPQLSENIGACARGMKNFNFQKLTVINPKPIFPNDKILATSVGAKNIINKSKVYDDLESALKNIDYVIATSARFRNKNIKHIQLEDLKKIDFTKKVAFLFGSEASGLSNNEVSYANYTLQIPTNPEFKSLNLSHSLIIIAHYVSNIIKSKTSNFKKSNKVKTASKKEIHSMTNLCIQNLDEINFFKPKEKKPIMLENLRNIFYRMELSAKETRILSSVFASLGKKR
;
A
#
# COMPACT_ATOMS: atom_id res chain seq x y z
N SER A 1 18.16 23.60 -17.27
CA SER A 1 17.18 23.51 -18.34
C SER A 1 15.89 22.89 -17.84
N SER A 2 14.75 23.18 -18.46
CA SER A 2 13.43 22.62 -18.09
C SER A 2 13.41 21.08 -18.11
N GLN A 3 14.19 20.47 -18.99
CA GLN A 3 14.33 19.01 -19.09
C GLN A 3 15.01 18.40 -17.84
N SER A 4 15.99 19.06 -17.26
CA SER A 4 16.69 18.59 -16.04
C SER A 4 15.75 18.62 -14.83
N ILE A 5 14.90 19.64 -14.71
CA ILE A 5 13.93 19.78 -13.63
C ILE A 5 12.83 18.70 -13.75
N SER A 6 12.33 18.47 -14.96
CA SER A 6 11.33 17.42 -15.23
C SER A 6 11.87 16.03 -14.89
N PHE A 7 13.13 15.74 -15.26
CA PHE A 7 13.79 14.47 -14.95
C PHE A 7 13.97 14.27 -13.43
N ILE A 8 14.38 15.30 -12.70
CA ILE A 8 14.53 15.26 -11.24
C ILE A 8 13.17 15.00 -10.56
N LEU A 9 12.10 15.67 -11.02
CA LEU A 9 10.74 15.47 -10.48
C LEU A 9 10.22 14.06 -10.73
N ILE A 10 10.50 13.46 -11.88
CA ILE A 10 10.14 12.08 -12.20
C ILE A 10 10.86 11.12 -11.23
N ILE A 11 12.16 11.31 -10.99
CA ILE A 11 12.92 10.47 -10.06
C ILE A 11 12.40 10.64 -8.64
N MET A 12 12.12 11.86 -8.18
CA MET A 12 11.58 12.12 -6.85
C MET A 12 10.22 11.45 -6.64
N SER A 13 9.31 11.54 -7.61
CA SER A 13 8.00 10.90 -7.52
C SER A 13 8.09 9.39 -7.56
N SER A 14 8.93 8.79 -8.40
CA SER A 14 9.13 7.34 -8.44
C SER A 14 9.76 6.79 -7.15
N ASN A 15 10.60 7.61 -6.48
CA ASN A 15 11.18 7.26 -5.17
C ASN A 15 10.16 7.27 -4.01
N ASN A 16 8.98 7.85 -4.19
CA ASN A 16 7.91 7.82 -3.20
C ASN A 16 7.03 6.57 -3.30
N ILE A 17 7.23 5.76 -4.32
CA ILE A 17 6.41 4.58 -4.58
C ILE A 17 7.14 3.32 -4.13
N THR A 18 6.46 2.51 -3.32
CA THR A 18 6.93 1.22 -2.85
C THR A 18 6.00 0.12 -3.35
N PHE A 19 6.58 -0.93 -3.92
CA PHE A 19 5.86 -2.15 -4.25
C PHE A 19 6.07 -3.15 -3.12
N ILE A 20 4.97 -3.69 -2.57
CA ILE A 20 5.00 -4.61 -1.42
C ILE A 20 4.43 -5.95 -1.85
N LEU A 21 5.25 -7.00 -1.73
CA LEU A 21 4.84 -8.38 -1.94
C LEU A 21 4.57 -9.03 -0.59
N HIS A 22 3.32 -9.38 -0.32
CA HIS A 22 2.90 -10.01 0.92
C HIS A 22 2.74 -11.51 0.73
N LYS A 23 3.55 -12.28 1.45
CA LYS A 23 3.62 -13.75 1.40
C LYS A 23 3.80 -14.30 -0.02
N PRO A 24 4.75 -13.76 -0.83
CA PRO A 24 5.01 -14.30 -2.15
C PRO A 24 5.50 -15.74 -2.04
N GLN A 25 5.05 -16.60 -2.96
CA GLN A 25 5.29 -18.04 -2.89
C GLN A 25 6.39 -18.52 -3.82
N LEU A 26 6.60 -17.84 -4.94
CA LEU A 26 7.52 -18.26 -5.99
C LEU A 26 8.69 -17.29 -6.13
N SER A 27 9.90 -17.82 -6.05
CA SER A 27 11.15 -17.05 -6.24
C SER A 27 11.17 -16.33 -7.58
N GLU A 28 10.70 -16.99 -8.65
CA GLU A 28 10.65 -16.46 -10.00
C GLU A 28 9.78 -15.20 -10.10
N ASN A 29 8.65 -15.19 -9.40
CA ASN A 29 7.76 -14.03 -9.38
C ASN A 29 8.41 -12.83 -8.68
N ILE A 30 9.13 -13.08 -7.59
CA ILE A 30 9.85 -12.01 -6.87
C ILE A 30 10.92 -11.38 -7.77
N GLY A 31 11.73 -12.20 -8.43
CA GLY A 31 12.75 -11.71 -9.36
C GLY A 31 12.15 -10.98 -10.56
N ALA A 32 11.09 -11.52 -11.16
CA ALA A 32 10.38 -10.90 -12.28
C ALA A 32 9.74 -9.57 -11.87
N CYS A 33 9.21 -9.44 -10.64
CA CYS A 33 8.72 -8.17 -10.09
C CYS A 33 9.82 -7.12 -10.04
N ALA A 34 11.00 -7.44 -9.50
CA ALA A 34 12.13 -6.51 -9.45
C ALA A 34 12.55 -6.06 -10.86
N ARG A 35 12.60 -6.99 -11.82
CA ARG A 35 12.90 -6.68 -13.22
C ARG A 35 11.85 -5.73 -13.82
N GLY A 36 10.56 -6.00 -13.63
CA GLY A 36 9.48 -5.14 -14.09
C GLY A 36 9.52 -3.75 -13.46
N MET A 37 9.81 -3.64 -12.17
CA MET A 37 10.00 -2.36 -11.49
C MET A 37 11.13 -1.55 -12.12
N LYS A 38 12.26 -2.16 -12.42
CA LYS A 38 13.41 -1.48 -13.04
C LYS A 38 13.07 -0.92 -14.41
N ASN A 39 12.27 -1.62 -15.21
CA ASN A 39 11.84 -1.13 -16.54
C ASN A 39 11.11 0.22 -16.46
N PHE A 40 10.46 0.52 -15.34
CA PHE A 40 9.69 1.75 -15.13
C PHE A 40 10.29 2.69 -14.09
N ASN A 41 11.59 2.54 -13.77
CA ASN A 41 12.35 3.38 -12.83
C ASN A 41 11.87 3.33 -11.38
N PHE A 42 11.24 2.24 -10.95
CA PHE A 42 10.92 2.02 -9.54
C PHE A 42 12.03 1.22 -8.85
N GLN A 43 12.39 1.61 -7.62
CA GLN A 43 13.53 1.06 -6.89
C GLN A 43 13.15 0.44 -5.53
N LYS A 44 11.98 0.78 -4.98
CA LYS A 44 11.60 0.37 -3.62
C LYS A 44 10.71 -0.86 -3.65
N LEU A 45 11.32 -2.01 -3.38
CA LEU A 45 10.65 -3.28 -3.15
C LEU A 45 10.67 -3.59 -1.65
N THR A 46 9.54 -4.00 -1.12
CA THR A 46 9.37 -4.55 0.22
C THR A 46 8.75 -5.94 0.12
N VAL A 47 9.26 -6.86 0.91
CA VAL A 47 8.75 -8.24 0.95
C VAL A 47 8.32 -8.56 2.38
N ILE A 48 7.14 -9.14 2.55
CA ILE A 48 6.61 -9.50 3.86
C ILE A 48 6.37 -11.01 3.89
N ASN A 49 6.97 -11.70 4.87
CA ASN A 49 6.82 -13.14 5.07
C ASN A 49 6.93 -13.97 3.78
N PRO A 50 8.03 -13.86 3.00
CA PRO A 50 8.21 -14.66 1.80
C PRO A 50 8.26 -16.15 2.14
N LYS A 51 7.58 -16.99 1.35
CA LYS A 51 7.67 -18.45 1.50
C LYS A 51 9.06 -18.99 1.14
N PRO A 52 9.70 -18.54 0.02
CA PRO A 52 11.08 -18.91 -0.25
C PRO A 52 12.06 -18.14 0.66
N ILE A 53 13.23 -18.70 0.90
CA ILE A 53 14.35 -17.99 1.51
C ILE A 53 14.63 -16.74 0.67
N PHE A 54 14.78 -15.58 1.33
CA PHE A 54 14.98 -14.31 0.64
C PHE A 54 16.26 -13.59 1.13
N PRO A 55 17.16 -13.16 0.21
CA PRO A 55 17.19 -13.55 -1.21
C PRO A 55 17.70 -14.98 -1.43
N ASN A 56 17.50 -15.53 -2.62
CA ASN A 56 18.11 -16.78 -3.06
C ASN A 56 18.56 -16.70 -4.53
N ASP A 57 19.31 -17.71 -4.99
CA ASP A 57 19.89 -17.71 -6.34
C ASP A 57 18.84 -17.63 -7.45
N LYS A 58 17.69 -18.24 -7.25
CA LYS A 58 16.59 -18.26 -8.23
C LYS A 58 15.94 -16.87 -8.36
N ILE A 59 15.76 -16.15 -7.24
CA ILE A 59 15.32 -14.75 -7.22
C ILE A 59 16.32 -13.87 -7.99
N LEU A 60 17.61 -14.03 -7.69
CA LEU A 60 18.67 -13.27 -8.33
C LEU A 60 18.81 -13.58 -9.82
N ALA A 61 18.65 -14.84 -10.22
CA ALA A 61 18.68 -15.25 -11.62
C ALA A 61 17.54 -14.67 -12.43
N THR A 62 16.30 -14.70 -11.88
CA THR A 62 15.11 -14.19 -12.57
C THR A 62 14.99 -12.65 -12.55
N SER A 63 15.72 -11.98 -11.65
CA SER A 63 15.72 -10.52 -11.57
C SER A 63 16.50 -9.81 -12.70
N VAL A 64 17.20 -10.51 -13.53
CA VAL A 64 18.06 -10.09 -14.67
C VAL A 64 18.31 -8.57 -14.74
N GLY A 65 19.52 -8.14 -14.35
CA GLY A 65 19.89 -6.70 -14.34
C GLY A 65 19.25 -5.87 -13.21
N ALA A 66 18.27 -6.41 -12.44
CA ALA A 66 17.61 -5.74 -11.33
C ALA A 66 18.04 -6.26 -9.94
N LYS A 67 19.18 -6.96 -9.85
CA LYS A 67 19.71 -7.49 -8.57
C LYS A 67 19.86 -6.40 -7.50
N ASN A 68 20.17 -5.17 -7.89
CA ASN A 68 20.26 -4.03 -6.97
C ASN A 68 18.94 -3.73 -6.25
N ILE A 69 17.77 -3.99 -6.87
CA ILE A 69 16.46 -3.83 -6.23
C ILE A 69 16.27 -4.91 -5.19
N ILE A 70 16.59 -6.17 -5.51
CA ILE A 70 16.54 -7.29 -4.57
C ILE A 70 17.46 -7.04 -3.36
N ASN A 71 18.71 -6.67 -3.60
CA ASN A 71 19.70 -6.46 -2.54
C ASN A 71 19.34 -5.28 -1.61
N LYS A 72 18.60 -4.28 -2.10
CA LYS A 72 18.12 -3.13 -1.32
C LYS A 72 16.71 -3.32 -0.75
N SER A 73 16.06 -4.44 -1.04
CA SER A 73 14.70 -4.71 -0.55
C SER A 73 14.69 -4.83 0.97
N LYS A 74 13.59 -4.34 1.56
CA LYS A 74 13.32 -4.51 2.98
C LYS A 74 12.44 -5.74 3.18
N VAL A 75 12.78 -6.53 4.20
CA VAL A 75 11.98 -7.69 4.61
C VAL A 75 11.34 -7.39 5.95
N TYR A 76 10.06 -7.72 6.09
CA TYR A 76 9.30 -7.55 7.34
C TYR A 76 8.50 -8.81 7.64
N ASP A 77 8.17 -8.99 8.92
CA ASP A 77 7.35 -10.10 9.39
C ASP A 77 5.85 -9.76 9.39
N ASP A 78 5.51 -8.47 9.38
CA ASP A 78 4.12 -7.99 9.45
C ASP A 78 3.86 -6.74 8.60
N LEU A 79 2.57 -6.52 8.29
CA LEU A 79 2.10 -5.38 7.51
C LEU A 79 2.27 -4.04 8.24
N GLU A 80 2.06 -4.01 9.54
CA GLU A 80 2.09 -2.77 10.33
C GLU A 80 3.48 -2.15 10.29
N SER A 81 4.50 -2.96 10.51
CA SER A 81 5.91 -2.53 10.43
C SER A 81 6.29 -2.07 9.02
N ALA A 82 5.83 -2.77 8.00
CA ALA A 82 6.11 -2.42 6.61
C ALA A 82 5.43 -1.11 6.18
N LEU A 83 4.24 -0.82 6.71
CA LEU A 83 3.39 0.30 6.30
C LEU A 83 3.57 1.58 7.13
N LYS A 84 4.27 1.53 8.26
CA LYS A 84 4.34 2.64 9.24
C LYS A 84 4.73 4.01 8.67
N ASN A 85 5.49 4.05 7.59
CA ASN A 85 5.98 5.29 6.95
C ASN A 85 5.30 5.55 5.59
N ILE A 86 4.17 4.90 5.30
CA ILE A 86 3.40 5.05 4.07
C ILE A 86 2.21 5.98 4.32
N ASP A 87 1.90 6.84 3.37
CA ASP A 87 0.74 7.74 3.43
C ASP A 87 -0.50 7.09 2.81
N TYR A 88 -0.36 6.44 1.65
CA TYR A 88 -1.44 5.74 0.94
C TYR A 88 -1.06 4.31 0.64
N VAL A 89 -1.96 3.39 0.95
CA VAL A 89 -1.85 1.97 0.60
C VAL A 89 -2.94 1.62 -0.40
N ILE A 90 -2.56 1.05 -1.53
CA ILE A 90 -3.45 0.59 -2.60
C ILE A 90 -3.26 -0.92 -2.70
N ALA A 91 -4.27 -1.67 -2.24
CA ALA A 91 -4.25 -3.12 -2.27
C ALA A 91 -4.76 -3.63 -3.62
N THR A 92 -3.99 -4.50 -4.28
CA THR A 92 -4.42 -5.13 -5.54
C THR A 92 -5.33 -6.32 -5.24
N SER A 93 -6.46 -6.41 -5.92
CA SER A 93 -7.41 -7.51 -5.72
C SER A 93 -8.12 -7.87 -7.02
N ALA A 94 -8.22 -9.17 -7.29
CA ALA A 94 -9.07 -9.69 -8.36
C ALA A 94 -10.56 -9.83 -7.92
N ARG A 95 -10.87 -9.60 -6.64
CA ARG A 95 -12.19 -9.85 -6.06
C ARG A 95 -12.66 -8.66 -5.23
N PHE A 96 -13.89 -8.21 -5.46
CA PHE A 96 -14.58 -7.23 -4.60
C PHE A 96 -15.14 -7.94 -3.37
N ARG A 97 -14.36 -8.09 -2.30
CA ARG A 97 -14.79 -8.78 -1.08
C ARG A 97 -15.22 -7.86 0.04
N ASN A 98 -14.70 -6.65 0.09
CA ASN A 98 -14.96 -5.72 1.19
C ASN A 98 -15.72 -4.49 0.70
N LYS A 99 -17.01 -4.40 1.06
CA LYS A 99 -17.88 -3.26 0.71
C LYS A 99 -17.47 -1.96 1.41
N ASN A 100 -16.61 -2.02 2.43
CA ASN A 100 -16.22 -0.88 3.25
C ASN A 100 -14.99 -0.13 2.70
N ILE A 101 -14.30 -0.66 1.69
CA ILE A 101 -13.14 -0.02 1.09
C ILE A 101 -13.50 0.50 -0.30
N LYS A 102 -13.04 1.70 -0.60
CA LYS A 102 -13.24 2.31 -1.92
C LYS A 102 -12.48 1.53 -2.99
N HIS A 103 -13.24 1.03 -3.96
CA HIS A 103 -12.68 0.38 -5.14
C HIS A 103 -12.33 1.42 -6.19
N ILE A 104 -11.16 1.29 -6.78
CA ILE A 104 -10.69 2.15 -7.86
C ILE A 104 -10.24 1.31 -9.05
N GLN A 105 -10.33 1.91 -10.23
CA GLN A 105 -9.81 1.38 -11.47
C GLN A 105 -8.43 1.99 -11.77
N LEU A 106 -7.73 1.48 -12.79
CA LEU A 106 -6.43 2.03 -13.20
C LEU A 106 -6.51 3.53 -13.51
N GLU A 107 -7.59 3.98 -14.15
CA GLU A 107 -7.82 5.38 -14.51
C GLU A 107 -7.91 6.32 -13.30
N ASP A 108 -8.42 5.82 -12.17
CA ASP A 108 -8.53 6.59 -10.93
C ASP A 108 -7.17 6.86 -10.29
N LEU A 109 -6.13 6.10 -10.63
CA LEU A 109 -4.77 6.36 -10.17
C LEU A 109 -4.27 7.77 -10.56
N LYS A 110 -4.85 8.39 -11.59
CA LYS A 110 -4.56 9.79 -11.95
C LYS A 110 -4.91 10.78 -10.84
N LYS A 111 -5.86 10.42 -9.96
CA LYS A 111 -6.31 11.23 -8.80
C LYS A 111 -5.39 11.08 -7.60
N ILE A 112 -4.53 10.07 -7.57
CA ILE A 112 -3.60 9.81 -6.47
C ILE A 112 -2.43 10.81 -6.52
N ASP A 113 -2.05 11.28 -5.34
CA ASP A 113 -0.92 12.18 -5.17
C ASP A 113 0.39 11.41 -4.98
N PHE A 114 1.11 11.18 -6.07
CA PHE A 114 2.41 10.49 -6.06
C PHE A 114 3.57 11.35 -5.52
N THR A 115 3.34 12.56 -5.04
CA THR A 115 4.31 13.29 -4.21
C THR A 115 4.34 12.76 -2.77
N LYS A 116 3.33 11.98 -2.38
CA LYS A 116 3.20 11.27 -1.12
C LYS A 116 3.85 9.90 -1.21
N LYS A 117 4.09 9.26 -0.07
CA LYS A 117 4.59 7.89 -0.01
C LYS A 117 3.44 6.91 -0.25
N VAL A 118 3.41 6.32 -1.43
CA VAL A 118 2.37 5.39 -1.87
C VAL A 118 2.92 3.97 -1.90
N ALA A 119 2.19 3.03 -1.35
CA ALA A 119 2.49 1.60 -1.46
C ALA A 119 1.43 0.89 -2.29
N PHE A 120 1.87 0.08 -3.24
CA PHE A 120 1.04 -0.92 -3.92
C PHE A 120 1.27 -2.27 -3.25
N LEU A 121 0.21 -2.81 -2.65
CA LEU A 121 0.24 -4.05 -1.88
C LEU A 121 -0.32 -5.20 -2.72
N PHE A 122 0.51 -6.22 -2.92
CA PHE A 122 0.17 -7.45 -3.66
C PHE A 122 0.12 -8.63 -2.68
N GLY A 123 -0.91 -9.44 -2.78
CA GLY A 123 -1.05 -10.68 -2.01
C GLY A 123 -0.32 -11.87 -2.62
N SER A 124 -0.42 -13.01 -1.92
CA SER A 124 0.17 -14.25 -2.40
C SER A 124 -0.48 -14.75 -3.69
N GLU A 125 0.25 -15.50 -4.47
CA GLU A 125 -0.21 -16.05 -5.76
C GLU A 125 -1.42 -16.98 -5.61
N ALA A 126 -1.48 -17.75 -4.53
CA ALA A 126 -2.55 -18.74 -4.31
C ALA A 126 -3.86 -18.11 -3.81
N SER A 127 -3.80 -17.16 -2.88
CA SER A 127 -4.99 -16.66 -2.17
C SER A 127 -5.28 -15.18 -2.36
N GLY A 128 -4.31 -14.42 -2.88
CA GLY A 128 -4.36 -12.96 -2.89
C GLY A 128 -4.26 -12.39 -1.47
N LEU A 129 -4.91 -11.26 -1.23
CA LEU A 129 -5.02 -10.61 0.07
C LEU A 129 -6.30 -11.04 0.77
N SER A 130 -6.22 -11.34 2.07
CA SER A 130 -7.37 -11.55 2.94
C SER A 130 -8.08 -10.22 3.26
N ASN A 131 -9.30 -10.28 3.80
CA ASN A 131 -10.02 -9.08 4.24
C ASN A 131 -9.26 -8.31 5.32
N ASN A 132 -8.60 -9.01 6.24
CA ASN A 132 -7.77 -8.38 7.26
C ASN A 132 -6.57 -7.64 6.64
N GLU A 133 -5.90 -8.23 5.66
CA GLU A 133 -4.78 -7.59 4.96
C GLU A 133 -5.22 -6.39 4.13
N VAL A 134 -6.37 -6.50 3.45
CA VAL A 134 -6.99 -5.39 2.70
C VAL A 134 -7.43 -4.26 3.63
N SER A 135 -7.79 -4.54 4.89
CA SER A 135 -8.22 -3.50 5.84
C SER A 135 -7.14 -2.44 6.17
N TYR A 136 -5.88 -2.70 5.86
CA TYR A 136 -4.79 -1.73 5.95
C TYR A 136 -4.70 -0.77 4.77
N ALA A 137 -5.54 -0.94 3.74
CA ALA A 137 -5.48 -0.12 2.53
C ALA A 137 -6.46 1.05 2.56
N ASN A 138 -6.12 2.13 1.84
CA ASN A 138 -7.03 3.23 1.54
C ASN A 138 -7.97 2.86 0.39
N TYR A 139 -7.44 2.10 -0.58
CA TYR A 139 -8.13 1.73 -1.81
C TYR A 139 -7.84 0.27 -2.16
N THR A 140 -8.79 -0.37 -2.82
CA THR A 140 -8.52 -1.59 -3.58
C THR A 140 -8.51 -1.26 -5.06
N LEU A 141 -7.50 -1.77 -5.76
CA LEU A 141 -7.30 -1.60 -7.19
C LEU A 141 -7.54 -2.92 -7.89
N GLN A 142 -8.45 -2.92 -8.86
CA GLN A 142 -8.65 -4.05 -9.75
C GLN A 142 -8.08 -3.73 -11.13
N ILE A 143 -7.31 -4.66 -11.67
CA ILE A 143 -6.91 -4.64 -13.08
C ILE A 143 -8.03 -5.34 -13.87
N PRO A 144 -8.62 -4.67 -14.87
CA PRO A 144 -9.61 -5.30 -15.73
C PRO A 144 -9.01 -6.52 -16.46
N THR A 145 -9.69 -7.65 -16.35
CA THR A 145 -9.31 -8.92 -16.97
C THR A 145 -10.53 -9.61 -17.55
N ASN A 146 -10.33 -10.71 -18.28
CA ASN A 146 -11.43 -11.56 -18.71
C ASN A 146 -12.25 -12.01 -17.49
N PRO A 147 -13.59 -11.78 -17.47
CA PRO A 147 -14.46 -12.18 -16.36
C PRO A 147 -14.40 -13.68 -16.02
N GLU A 148 -14.09 -14.54 -16.99
CA GLU A 148 -13.97 -15.98 -16.79
C GLU A 148 -12.55 -16.39 -16.30
N PHE A 149 -11.55 -15.51 -16.48
CA PHE A 149 -10.16 -15.77 -16.08
C PHE A 149 -9.53 -14.53 -15.45
N LYS A 150 -9.91 -14.27 -14.19
CA LYS A 150 -9.57 -13.02 -13.47
C LYS A 150 -8.19 -13.00 -12.82
N SER A 151 -7.61 -14.18 -12.57
CA SER A 151 -6.35 -14.29 -11.84
C SER A 151 -5.17 -13.95 -12.76
N LEU A 152 -4.50 -12.83 -12.48
CA LEU A 152 -3.22 -12.48 -13.10
C LEU A 152 -2.06 -13.00 -12.26
N ASN A 153 -1.00 -13.41 -12.93
CA ASN A 153 0.29 -13.68 -12.28
C ASN A 153 0.76 -12.43 -11.52
N LEU A 154 1.40 -12.62 -10.38
CA LEU A 154 1.89 -11.55 -9.50
C LEU A 154 2.77 -10.53 -10.23
N SER A 155 3.76 -10.99 -10.98
CA SER A 155 4.68 -10.10 -11.70
C SER A 155 3.98 -9.37 -12.86
N HIS A 156 3.04 -10.01 -13.54
CA HIS A 156 2.24 -9.36 -14.60
C HIS A 156 1.37 -8.26 -14.03
N SER A 157 0.72 -8.49 -12.88
CA SER A 157 -0.07 -7.47 -12.19
C SER A 157 0.79 -6.26 -11.81
N LEU A 158 1.97 -6.50 -11.26
CA LEU A 158 2.91 -5.45 -10.88
C LEU A 158 3.37 -4.65 -12.11
N ILE A 159 3.71 -5.31 -13.21
CA ILE A 159 4.18 -4.64 -14.43
C ILE A 159 3.10 -3.71 -15.00
N ILE A 160 1.84 -4.15 -15.07
CA ILE A 160 0.72 -3.33 -15.55
C ILE A 160 0.60 -2.06 -14.71
N ILE A 161 0.60 -2.19 -13.39
CA ILE A 161 0.50 -1.05 -12.47
C ILE A 161 1.73 -0.14 -12.60
N ALA A 162 2.93 -0.70 -12.62
CA ALA A 162 4.17 0.06 -12.74
C ALA A 162 4.21 0.87 -14.05
N HIS A 163 3.82 0.27 -15.17
CA HIS A 163 3.71 0.96 -16.45
C HIS A 163 2.73 2.13 -16.37
N TYR A 164 1.51 1.87 -15.85
CA TYR A 164 0.46 2.87 -15.78
C TYR A 164 0.86 4.05 -14.89
N VAL A 165 1.40 3.77 -13.71
CA VAL A 165 1.87 4.79 -12.76
C VAL A 165 3.05 5.59 -13.31
N SER A 166 3.99 4.94 -13.97
CA SER A 166 5.12 5.63 -14.64
C SER A 166 4.62 6.66 -15.66
N ASN A 167 3.60 6.33 -16.44
CA ASN A 167 3.01 7.24 -17.42
C ASN A 167 2.29 8.42 -16.73
N ILE A 168 1.58 8.19 -15.63
CA ILE A 168 0.95 9.26 -14.84
C ILE A 168 2.02 10.24 -14.31
N ILE A 169 3.11 9.72 -13.73
CA ILE A 169 4.19 10.55 -13.19
C ILE A 169 4.78 11.42 -14.31
N LYS A 170 5.08 10.83 -15.46
CA LYS A 170 5.64 11.56 -16.61
C LYS A 170 4.68 12.65 -17.12
N SER A 171 3.38 12.38 -17.19
CA SER A 171 2.39 13.37 -17.66
C SER A 171 2.19 14.51 -16.65
N LYS A 172 2.22 14.23 -15.36
CA LYS A 172 2.07 15.25 -14.29
C LYS A 172 3.28 16.17 -14.15
N THR A 173 4.49 15.71 -14.46
CA THR A 173 5.69 16.55 -14.41
C THR A 173 5.70 17.65 -15.49
N SER A 174 4.92 17.52 -16.54
CA SER A 174 4.76 18.58 -17.55
C SER A 174 3.79 19.70 -17.11
N ASN A 175 3.01 19.52 -16.02
CA ASN A 175 1.89 20.41 -15.64
C ASN A 175 1.97 20.93 -14.18
N PHE A 176 3.15 21.00 -13.56
CA PHE A 176 3.24 21.38 -12.14
C PHE A 176 2.95 22.87 -11.88
N LYS A 177 1.70 23.22 -11.54
CA LYS A 177 1.38 24.40 -10.70
C LYS A 177 1.37 23.95 -9.23
N LYS A 178 2.17 24.63 -8.39
CA LYS A 178 2.23 24.41 -6.93
C LYS A 178 0.83 24.52 -6.32
N SER A 179 0.28 23.46 -5.80
CA SER A 179 -0.86 23.53 -4.87
C SER A 179 -0.35 23.32 -3.44
N ASN A 180 -0.75 24.21 -2.52
CA ASN A 180 -0.54 24.05 -1.08
C ASN A 180 -1.35 22.83 -0.60
N LYS A 181 -0.71 21.65 -0.53
CA LYS A 181 -1.39 20.43 -0.09
C LYS A 181 -1.20 20.20 1.40
N VAL A 182 -2.31 19.98 2.09
CA VAL A 182 -2.34 19.59 3.51
C VAL A 182 -1.54 18.29 3.69
N LYS A 183 -0.66 18.24 4.69
CA LYS A 183 0.15 17.06 4.99
C LYS A 183 -0.76 15.93 5.49
N THR A 184 -0.86 14.86 4.72
CA THR A 184 -1.58 13.64 5.10
C THR A 184 -0.85 12.94 6.25
N ALA A 185 -1.60 12.34 7.17
CA ALA A 185 -1.04 11.54 8.25
C ALA A 185 -0.36 10.27 7.70
N SER A 186 0.75 9.89 8.30
CA SER A 186 1.40 8.60 8.02
C SER A 186 0.56 7.45 8.56
N LYS A 187 0.76 6.24 8.03
CA LYS A 187 0.08 5.04 8.53
C LYS A 187 0.43 4.75 9.99
N LYS A 188 1.62 5.13 10.46
CA LYS A 188 1.99 5.06 11.87
C LYS A 188 1.10 5.93 12.75
N GLU A 189 0.82 7.17 12.33
CA GLU A 189 -0.05 8.08 13.08
C GLU A 189 -1.50 7.58 13.11
N ILE A 190 -2.02 7.10 11.97
CA ILE A 190 -3.36 6.49 11.87
C ILE A 190 -3.44 5.24 12.75
N HIS A 191 -2.44 4.37 12.72
CA HIS A 191 -2.38 3.16 13.53
C HIS A 191 -2.42 3.49 15.03
N SER A 192 -1.59 4.42 15.48
CA SER A 192 -1.55 4.83 16.90
C SER A 192 -2.90 5.40 17.37
N MET A 193 -3.53 6.25 16.55
CA MET A 193 -4.85 6.80 16.82
C MET A 193 -5.93 5.70 16.87
N THR A 194 -5.90 4.78 15.92
CA THR A 194 -6.85 3.65 15.84
C THR A 194 -6.74 2.75 17.07
N ASN A 195 -5.51 2.42 17.49
CA ASN A 195 -5.28 1.59 18.66
C ASN A 195 -5.76 2.27 19.94
N LEU A 196 -5.54 3.57 20.10
CA LEU A 196 -6.07 4.34 21.25
C LEU A 196 -7.60 4.27 21.29
N CYS A 197 -8.28 4.41 20.16
CA CYS A 197 -9.73 4.25 20.08
C CYS A 197 -10.16 2.83 20.50
N ILE A 198 -9.51 1.80 19.96
CA ILE A 198 -9.81 0.39 20.25
C ILE A 198 -9.62 0.08 21.74
N GLN A 199 -8.53 0.53 22.35
CA GLN A 199 -8.26 0.34 23.78
C GLN A 199 -9.37 0.92 24.63
N ASN A 200 -9.77 2.16 24.38
CA ASN A 200 -10.86 2.81 25.12
C ASN A 200 -12.21 2.08 24.94
N LEU A 201 -12.48 1.55 23.76
CA LEU A 201 -13.67 0.76 23.49
C LEU A 201 -13.65 -0.61 24.19
N ASP A 202 -12.47 -1.24 24.28
CA ASP A 202 -12.28 -2.50 24.99
C ASP A 202 -12.54 -2.34 26.50
N GLU A 203 -12.02 -1.27 27.12
CA GLU A 203 -12.22 -0.96 28.54
C GLU A 203 -13.70 -0.84 28.92
N ILE A 204 -14.54 -0.40 27.99
CA ILE A 204 -16.00 -0.29 28.21
C ILE A 204 -16.78 -1.52 27.76
N ASN A 205 -16.10 -2.59 27.35
CA ASN A 205 -16.74 -3.79 26.82
C ASN A 205 -17.65 -3.51 25.62
N PHE A 206 -17.26 -2.59 24.72
CA PHE A 206 -18.02 -2.23 23.53
C PHE A 206 -18.18 -3.40 22.54
N PHE A 207 -17.17 -4.26 22.45
CA PHE A 207 -17.12 -5.37 21.49
C PHE A 207 -17.95 -6.57 21.96
N LYS A 208 -19.25 -6.47 21.81
CA LYS A 208 -20.23 -7.53 22.15
C LYS A 208 -21.09 -7.87 20.96
N PRO A 209 -21.41 -9.18 20.73
CA PRO A 209 -20.83 -10.35 21.41
C PRO A 209 -19.35 -10.57 21.04
N LYS A 210 -18.62 -11.31 21.85
CA LYS A 210 -17.15 -11.50 21.69
C LYS A 210 -16.78 -12.09 20.33
N GLU A 211 -17.62 -12.95 19.77
CA GLU A 211 -17.41 -13.61 18.48
C GLU A 211 -17.38 -12.60 17.31
N LYS A 212 -18.03 -11.44 17.47
CA LYS A 212 -18.03 -10.36 16.46
C LYS A 212 -16.86 -9.39 16.60
N LYS A 213 -16.09 -9.46 17.70
CA LYS A 213 -14.96 -8.55 17.94
C LYS A 213 -13.99 -8.47 16.77
N PRO A 214 -13.53 -9.57 16.13
CA PRO A 214 -12.59 -9.49 15.01
C PRO A 214 -13.15 -8.67 13.83
N ILE A 215 -14.41 -8.86 13.47
CA ILE A 215 -15.08 -8.13 12.39
C ILE A 215 -15.24 -6.64 12.76
N MET A 216 -15.58 -6.35 14.01
CA MET A 216 -15.73 -4.96 14.48
C MET A 216 -14.39 -4.21 14.46
N LEU A 217 -13.28 -4.85 14.82
CA LEU A 217 -11.94 -4.29 14.75
C LEU A 217 -11.52 -4.02 13.29
N GLU A 218 -11.81 -4.95 12.40
CA GLU A 218 -11.58 -4.78 10.96
C GLU A 218 -12.36 -3.58 10.42
N ASN A 219 -13.64 -3.45 10.77
CA ASN A 219 -14.49 -2.34 10.35
C ASN A 219 -13.95 -0.99 10.85
N LEU A 220 -13.54 -0.88 12.11
CA LEU A 220 -12.95 0.34 12.67
C LEU A 220 -11.65 0.70 11.94
N ARG A 221 -10.78 -0.27 11.69
CA ARG A 221 -9.55 -0.06 10.93
C ARG A 221 -9.85 0.46 9.54
N ASN A 222 -10.79 -0.19 8.82
CA ASN A 222 -11.22 0.24 7.50
C ASN A 222 -11.72 1.69 7.48
N ILE A 223 -12.49 2.10 8.50
CA ILE A 223 -12.98 3.48 8.61
C ILE A 223 -11.80 4.45 8.68
N PHE A 224 -10.92 4.29 9.67
CA PHE A 224 -9.85 5.26 9.91
C PHE A 224 -8.80 5.28 8.80
N TYR A 225 -8.46 4.13 8.21
CA TYR A 225 -7.44 4.06 7.16
C TYR A 225 -7.91 4.65 5.83
N ARG A 226 -9.22 4.62 5.53
CA ARG A 226 -9.78 5.23 4.30
C ARG A 226 -10.08 6.72 4.39
N MET A 227 -10.14 7.30 5.61
CA MET A 227 -10.51 8.72 5.81
C MET A 227 -9.49 9.72 5.25
N GLU A 228 -8.29 9.27 4.87
CA GLU A 228 -7.22 10.14 4.32
C GLU A 228 -6.91 11.34 5.22
N LEU A 229 -6.94 11.14 6.53
CA LEU A 229 -6.77 12.19 7.51
C LEU A 229 -5.43 12.92 7.35
N SER A 230 -5.47 14.23 7.55
CA SER A 230 -4.25 15.03 7.74
C SER A 230 -3.62 14.73 9.10
N ALA A 231 -2.34 15.05 9.25
CA ALA A 231 -1.65 14.95 10.53
C ALA A 231 -2.31 15.79 11.64
N LYS A 232 -2.96 16.93 11.27
CA LYS A 232 -3.73 17.76 12.20
C LYS A 232 -5.01 17.05 12.67
N GLU A 233 -5.79 16.49 11.74
CA GLU A 233 -7.03 15.77 12.04
C GLU A 233 -6.77 14.53 12.89
N THR A 234 -5.70 13.77 12.56
CA THR A 234 -5.30 12.61 13.35
C THR A 234 -4.96 12.98 14.79
N ARG A 235 -4.26 14.10 15.01
CA ARG A 235 -3.97 14.62 16.37
C ARG A 235 -5.23 15.04 17.11
N ILE A 236 -6.17 15.71 16.41
CA ILE A 236 -7.46 16.10 17.00
C ILE A 236 -8.21 14.86 17.47
N LEU A 237 -8.37 13.85 16.60
CA LEU A 237 -9.07 12.61 16.95
C LEU A 237 -8.36 11.85 18.09
N SER A 238 -7.02 11.78 18.07
CA SER A 238 -6.26 11.18 19.18
C SER A 238 -6.53 11.90 20.50
N SER A 239 -6.60 13.24 20.49
CA SER A 239 -6.93 14.04 21.69
C SER A 239 -8.35 13.78 22.16
N VAL A 240 -9.31 13.66 21.27
CA VAL A 240 -10.71 13.30 21.60
C VAL A 240 -10.75 11.93 22.27
N PHE A 241 -10.13 10.91 21.67
CA PHE A 241 -10.13 9.55 22.25
C PHE A 241 -9.42 9.52 23.61
N ALA A 242 -8.25 10.17 23.75
CA ALA A 242 -7.56 10.26 25.03
C ALA A 242 -8.41 10.95 26.11
N SER A 243 -9.19 11.97 25.76
CA SER A 243 -10.05 12.67 26.69
C SER A 243 -11.26 11.85 27.12
N LEU A 244 -11.83 11.06 26.23
CA LEU A 244 -12.93 10.15 26.54
C LEU A 244 -12.50 9.02 27.47
N GLY A 245 -11.25 8.50 27.32
CA GLY A 245 -10.69 7.49 28.21
C GLY A 245 -10.39 7.98 29.63
N LYS A 246 -10.15 9.30 29.84
CA LYS A 246 -9.81 9.87 31.14
C LYS A 246 -11.02 10.17 32.05
N LYS A 247 -12.24 10.14 31.52
CA LYS A 247 -13.47 10.46 32.27
C LYS A 247 -14.05 9.28 33.08
N ARG A 248 -13.20 8.31 33.42
CA ARG A 248 -13.62 7.13 34.20
C ARG A 248 -12.77 6.96 35.44
#